data_050ba25a226c4b64c1140be49ade9412
#
_entry.id   050ba25a226c4b64c1140be49ade9412
#
_cell.length_a   1.000
_cell.length_b   1.000
_cell.length_c   1.000
_cell.angle_alpha   90.00
_cell.angle_beta   90.00
_cell.angle_gamma   90.00
#
_symmetry.space_group_name_H-M   'P 1'
#
loop_
_entity.id
_entity.type
_entity.pdbx_description
1 polymer ?
#
loop_
_entity_poly.entity_id
_entity_poly.type
_entity_poly.pdbx_seq_one_letter_code
_entity_poly.pdbx_strand_id
1 'polypeptide(L)'
;MNFHEYQSKQLLAEYGIPVPAGKVAATPDEAVEAANALGQGPWMVKAQIHAGGRGKAGGVKFCKTTDDVKAAAAKMLGTKMATYQTAGVELPVNLVLVTTAGEIVKELYLSVLVDRGTKTITYIASSEGGVEIEQVAAETPELIHSLNVDFVEGVQGYHGRDFGFKLGLTAKQAGQFANIMVNLYRLFNEKDLALVEINPLAILDDGNLYALDGKFDSDDNAAFRQKALVAMRDKTQEDETEVTASELDINYVTMDGNIGCMVNGAGLAMATMDVIKLNGGEPANFLDVGGGANKQRVIEAFKLILSSDKVEGIFVNIFGGIVRCDMIAEGIIAAVKEVGVKVPVVVRLEGTNVEEGKQLLRDSGMAIIPADNINDGAKKVVEAVKNAA
;
A
#
# COMPACT_ATOMS: atom_id res chain seq x y z
N MET A 1 3.82 3.40 -3.07
CA MET A 1 3.83 2.32 -4.10
C MET A 1 4.62 1.14 -3.56
N ASN A 2 4.00 -0.05 -3.52
CA ASN A 2 4.64 -1.28 -3.04
C ASN A 2 5.49 -1.94 -4.12
N PHE A 3 6.47 -2.74 -3.69
CA PHE A 3 7.37 -3.50 -4.56
C PHE A 3 7.26 -5.00 -4.30
N HIS A 4 7.46 -5.80 -5.35
CA HIS A 4 7.71 -7.23 -5.20
C HIS A 4 9.05 -7.49 -4.48
N GLU A 5 9.18 -8.63 -3.82
CA GLU A 5 10.43 -9.03 -3.15
C GLU A 5 11.65 -8.98 -4.08
N TYR A 6 11.50 -9.44 -5.33
CA TYR A 6 12.63 -9.45 -6.28
C TYR A 6 13.11 -8.04 -6.62
N GLN A 7 12.18 -7.06 -6.73
CA GLN A 7 12.51 -5.66 -6.98
C GLN A 7 13.21 -5.04 -5.77
N SER A 8 12.70 -5.32 -4.57
CA SER A 8 13.33 -4.89 -3.31
C SER A 8 14.75 -5.44 -3.18
N LYS A 9 14.95 -6.73 -3.50
CA LYS A 9 16.28 -7.36 -3.49
C LYS A 9 17.23 -6.78 -4.54
N GLN A 10 16.71 -6.43 -5.73
CA GLN A 10 17.50 -5.76 -6.74
C GLN A 10 18.01 -4.41 -6.22
N LEU A 11 17.13 -3.60 -5.63
CA LEU A 11 17.52 -2.32 -5.03
C LEU A 11 18.53 -2.51 -3.89
N LEU A 12 18.35 -3.50 -3.02
CA LEU A 12 19.31 -3.81 -1.96
C LEU A 12 20.69 -4.16 -2.53
N ALA A 13 20.75 -5.01 -3.56
CA ALA A 13 21.99 -5.40 -4.21
C ALA A 13 22.70 -4.23 -4.90
N GLU A 14 21.96 -3.34 -5.57
CA GLU A 14 22.49 -2.11 -6.21
C GLU A 14 23.20 -1.20 -5.19
N TYR A 15 22.74 -1.20 -3.94
CA TYR A 15 23.35 -0.44 -2.84
C TYR A 15 24.36 -1.24 -2.01
N GLY A 16 24.75 -2.45 -2.48
CA GLY A 16 25.76 -3.28 -1.82
C GLY A 16 25.30 -3.97 -0.54
N ILE A 17 24.01 -4.13 -0.35
CA ILE A 17 23.43 -4.91 0.74
C ILE A 17 23.33 -6.37 0.29
N PRO A 18 23.91 -7.34 1.03
CA PRO A 18 23.92 -8.73 0.59
C PRO A 18 22.53 -9.34 0.51
N VAL A 19 22.22 -9.95 -0.62
CA VAL A 19 21.00 -10.74 -0.88
C VAL A 19 21.39 -12.07 -1.51
N PRO A 20 20.63 -13.16 -1.29
CA PRO A 20 20.83 -14.39 -2.04
C PRO A 20 20.63 -14.14 -3.54
N ALA A 21 21.45 -14.77 -4.37
CA ALA A 21 21.25 -14.73 -5.81
C ALA A 21 19.87 -15.26 -6.18
N GLY A 22 19.19 -14.59 -7.12
CA GLY A 22 17.83 -14.95 -7.50
C GLY A 22 17.45 -14.48 -8.90
N LYS A 23 16.48 -15.18 -9.49
CA LYS A 23 15.88 -14.85 -10.78
C LYS A 23 14.38 -15.07 -10.74
N VAL A 24 13.63 -14.17 -11.39
CA VAL A 24 12.17 -14.29 -11.54
C VAL A 24 11.81 -15.21 -12.70
N ALA A 25 10.64 -15.82 -12.62
CA ALA A 25 10.06 -16.66 -13.64
C ALA A 25 8.55 -16.47 -13.69
N ALA A 26 7.99 -16.42 -14.90
CA ALA A 26 6.56 -16.34 -15.17
C ALA A 26 5.96 -17.71 -15.56
N THR A 27 6.79 -18.68 -15.85
CA THR A 27 6.38 -20.05 -16.18
C THR A 27 7.17 -21.09 -15.37
N PRO A 28 6.64 -22.31 -15.20
CA PRO A 28 7.37 -23.39 -14.53
C PRO A 28 8.68 -23.76 -15.23
N ASP A 29 8.75 -23.66 -16.56
CA ASP A 29 9.96 -23.94 -17.32
C ASP A 29 11.02 -22.84 -17.13
N GLU A 30 10.63 -21.58 -17.16
CA GLU A 30 11.52 -20.47 -16.78
C GLU A 30 12.05 -20.59 -15.34
N ALA A 31 11.26 -21.13 -14.41
CA ALA A 31 11.71 -21.37 -13.04
C ALA A 31 12.82 -22.43 -12.99
N VAL A 32 12.76 -23.47 -13.82
CA VAL A 32 13.82 -24.48 -13.98
C VAL A 32 15.06 -23.84 -14.61
N GLU A 33 14.90 -23.00 -15.64
CA GLU A 33 16.01 -22.28 -16.26
C GLU A 33 16.70 -21.34 -15.25
N ALA A 34 15.89 -20.64 -14.42
CA ALA A 34 16.39 -19.78 -13.35
C ALA A 34 17.21 -20.60 -12.34
N ALA A 35 16.71 -21.76 -11.89
CA ALA A 35 17.41 -22.64 -10.98
C ALA A 35 18.75 -23.13 -11.56
N ASN A 36 18.75 -23.60 -12.80
CA ASN A 36 19.97 -24.03 -13.48
C ASN A 36 21.00 -22.89 -13.62
N ALA A 37 20.55 -21.68 -13.92
CA ALA A 37 21.43 -20.52 -14.04
C ALA A 37 22.01 -20.04 -12.70
N LEU A 38 21.36 -20.36 -11.57
CA LEU A 38 21.84 -20.07 -10.21
C LEU A 38 22.86 -21.12 -9.71
N GLY A 39 23.07 -22.22 -10.45
CA GLY A 39 24.03 -23.28 -10.10
C GLY A 39 23.39 -24.46 -9.38
N GLN A 40 24.17 -25.14 -8.55
CA GLN A 40 23.68 -26.31 -7.81
C GLN A 40 22.77 -25.86 -6.66
N GLY A 41 21.65 -26.60 -6.45
CA GLY A 41 20.72 -26.37 -5.35
C GLY A 41 21.29 -26.60 -3.97
N PRO A 42 20.50 -26.42 -2.93
CA PRO A 42 19.05 -26.25 -2.98
C PRO A 42 18.60 -24.83 -3.31
N TRP A 43 17.32 -24.69 -3.66
CA TRP A 43 16.69 -23.41 -3.99
C TRP A 43 15.43 -23.14 -3.17
N MET A 44 15.05 -21.86 -3.10
CA MET A 44 13.74 -21.44 -2.63
C MET A 44 12.92 -20.94 -3.82
N VAL A 45 11.66 -21.36 -3.92
CA VAL A 45 10.67 -20.82 -4.86
C VAL A 45 9.67 -19.99 -4.06
N LYS A 46 9.53 -18.71 -4.40
CA LYS A 46 8.73 -17.77 -3.64
C LYS A 46 7.73 -17.05 -4.55
N ALA A 47 6.42 -17.15 -4.24
CA ALA A 47 5.37 -16.40 -4.91
C ALA A 47 5.62 -14.89 -4.77
N GLN A 48 5.40 -14.12 -5.84
CA GLN A 48 5.59 -12.66 -5.84
C GLN A 48 4.23 -11.99 -5.77
N ILE A 49 3.90 -11.49 -4.59
CA ILE A 49 2.71 -10.66 -4.30
C ILE A 49 3.11 -9.49 -3.40
N HIS A 50 2.33 -8.41 -3.40
CA HIS A 50 2.56 -7.24 -2.53
C HIS A 50 2.08 -7.45 -1.09
N ALA A 51 2.40 -8.59 -0.51
CA ALA A 51 2.08 -8.90 0.89
C ALA A 51 3.17 -9.76 1.53
N GLY A 52 3.36 -9.55 2.83
CA GLY A 52 4.13 -10.43 3.69
C GLY A 52 3.34 -11.68 4.11
N GLY A 53 3.97 -12.56 4.92
CA GLY A 53 3.29 -13.77 5.43
C GLY A 53 3.13 -14.89 4.41
N ARG A 54 3.71 -14.78 3.22
CA ARG A 54 3.63 -15.76 2.12
C ARG A 54 4.05 -17.18 2.54
N GLY A 55 5.03 -17.28 3.45
CA GLY A 55 5.48 -18.58 3.97
C GLY A 55 4.36 -19.37 4.64
N LYS A 56 3.58 -18.71 5.53
CA LYS A 56 2.41 -19.30 6.21
C LYS A 56 1.29 -19.66 5.23
N ALA A 57 1.14 -18.87 4.15
CA ALA A 57 0.17 -19.11 3.09
C ALA A 57 0.60 -20.17 2.05
N GLY A 58 1.77 -20.80 2.22
CA GLY A 58 2.28 -21.81 1.30
C GLY A 58 2.97 -21.24 0.05
N GLY A 59 3.20 -19.93 -0.02
CA GLY A 59 3.86 -19.23 -1.11
C GLY A 59 5.39 -19.26 -1.09
N VAL A 60 6.00 -20.03 -0.20
CA VAL A 60 7.46 -20.24 -0.11
C VAL A 60 7.74 -21.75 -0.02
N LYS A 61 8.57 -22.27 -0.93
CA LYS A 61 8.91 -23.70 -0.98
C LYS A 61 10.41 -23.90 -1.12
N PHE A 62 10.93 -24.81 -0.27
CA PHE A 62 12.29 -25.31 -0.37
C PHE A 62 12.33 -26.45 -1.39
N CYS A 63 13.26 -26.41 -2.34
CA CYS A 63 13.39 -27.32 -3.46
C CYS A 63 14.81 -27.89 -3.53
N LYS A 64 14.92 -29.20 -3.54
CA LYS A 64 16.22 -29.92 -3.63
C LYS A 64 16.60 -30.21 -5.08
N THR A 65 15.63 -30.38 -5.94
CA THR A 65 15.81 -30.72 -7.36
C THR A 65 15.10 -29.69 -8.26
N THR A 66 15.48 -29.67 -9.52
CA THR A 66 14.81 -28.83 -10.54
C THR A 66 13.35 -29.28 -10.78
N ASP A 67 13.05 -30.57 -10.58
CA ASP A 67 11.67 -31.05 -10.66
C ASP A 67 10.82 -30.51 -9.50
N ASP A 68 11.40 -30.40 -8.30
CA ASP A 68 10.73 -29.72 -7.17
C ASP A 68 10.47 -28.26 -7.49
N VAL A 69 11.43 -27.56 -8.11
CA VAL A 69 11.29 -26.15 -8.54
C VAL A 69 10.14 -26.03 -9.54
N LYS A 70 10.10 -26.90 -10.57
CA LYS A 70 9.02 -26.91 -11.57
C LYS A 70 7.66 -27.15 -10.92
N ALA A 71 7.56 -28.15 -10.04
CA ALA A 71 6.31 -28.47 -9.35
C ALA A 71 5.84 -27.34 -8.43
N ALA A 72 6.77 -26.70 -7.68
CA ALA A 72 6.46 -25.55 -6.81
C ALA A 72 5.96 -24.36 -7.62
N ALA A 73 6.64 -24.02 -8.72
CA ALA A 73 6.25 -22.93 -9.61
C ALA A 73 4.88 -23.20 -10.26
N ALA A 74 4.64 -24.42 -10.77
CA ALA A 74 3.36 -24.79 -11.36
C ALA A 74 2.19 -24.72 -10.37
N LYS A 75 2.45 -24.96 -9.07
CA LYS A 75 1.43 -24.86 -8.03
C LYS A 75 1.09 -23.42 -7.66
N MET A 76 2.02 -22.48 -7.83
CA MET A 76 1.86 -21.08 -7.42
C MET A 76 1.40 -20.18 -8.55
N LEU A 77 2.00 -20.32 -9.74
CA LEU A 77 1.71 -19.46 -10.89
C LEU A 77 0.26 -19.58 -11.36
N GLY A 78 -0.35 -18.45 -11.70
CA GLY A 78 -1.74 -18.37 -12.17
C GLY A 78 -2.78 -18.60 -11.07
N THR A 79 -2.37 -18.76 -9.81
CA THR A 79 -3.30 -18.81 -8.66
C THR A 79 -3.49 -17.45 -8.03
N LYS A 80 -4.42 -17.36 -7.10
CA LYS A 80 -4.56 -16.22 -6.19
C LYS A 80 -4.13 -16.63 -4.78
N MET A 81 -3.54 -15.70 -4.04
CA MET A 81 -3.05 -15.95 -2.70
C MET A 81 -3.49 -14.85 -1.75
N ALA A 82 -4.09 -15.23 -0.62
CA ALA A 82 -4.34 -14.37 0.52
C ALA A 82 -3.34 -14.70 1.64
N THR A 83 -2.94 -13.69 2.38
CA THR A 83 -2.13 -13.82 3.60
C THR A 83 -2.85 -13.13 4.76
N TYR A 84 -2.36 -13.30 5.98
CA TYR A 84 -2.93 -12.55 7.11
C TYR A 84 -2.79 -11.02 6.96
N GLN A 85 -1.81 -10.55 6.17
CA GLN A 85 -1.62 -9.11 5.90
C GLN A 85 -2.58 -8.55 4.85
N THR A 86 -3.22 -9.39 4.03
CA THR A 86 -4.16 -8.93 3.00
C THR A 86 -5.60 -8.86 3.49
N ALA A 87 -5.86 -9.13 4.78
CA ALA A 87 -7.21 -9.12 5.35
C ALA A 87 -8.26 -9.90 4.54
N GLY A 88 -7.83 -11.01 3.90
CA GLY A 88 -8.69 -11.87 3.08
C GLY A 88 -8.75 -11.48 1.60
N VAL A 89 -8.13 -10.38 1.18
CA VAL A 89 -8.00 -10.04 -0.24
C VAL A 89 -7.02 -10.99 -0.91
N GLU A 90 -7.44 -11.59 -2.01
CA GLU A 90 -6.65 -12.52 -2.80
C GLU A 90 -5.89 -11.76 -3.91
N LEU A 91 -4.55 -11.83 -3.88
CA LEU A 91 -3.68 -11.21 -4.89
C LEU A 91 -3.22 -12.26 -5.92
N PRO A 92 -3.15 -11.92 -7.22
CA PRO A 92 -2.71 -12.84 -8.26
C PRO A 92 -1.20 -13.15 -8.15
N VAL A 93 -0.83 -14.41 -8.33
CA VAL A 93 0.57 -14.86 -8.40
C VAL A 93 0.98 -14.96 -9.87
N ASN A 94 1.47 -13.86 -10.42
CA ASN A 94 1.91 -13.77 -11.82
C ASN A 94 3.37 -14.20 -12.00
N LEU A 95 4.16 -14.10 -10.93
CA LEU A 95 5.59 -14.38 -10.94
C LEU A 95 5.99 -15.20 -9.71
N VAL A 96 7.04 -15.99 -9.87
CA VAL A 96 7.79 -16.59 -8.76
C VAL A 96 9.23 -16.12 -8.80
N LEU A 97 9.85 -16.02 -7.62
CA LEU A 97 11.28 -15.77 -7.47
C LEU A 97 11.96 -17.07 -7.07
N VAL A 98 12.93 -17.51 -7.87
CA VAL A 98 13.81 -18.63 -7.53
C VAL A 98 15.12 -18.07 -6.97
N THR A 99 15.50 -18.46 -5.77
CA THR A 99 16.75 -18.01 -5.12
C THR A 99 17.58 -19.19 -4.64
N THR A 100 18.89 -18.98 -4.52
CA THR A 100 19.74 -19.92 -3.77
C THR A 100 19.26 -20.01 -2.32
N ALA A 101 19.30 -21.20 -1.74
CA ALA A 101 19.00 -21.43 -0.32
C ALA A 101 20.29 -21.67 0.45
N GLY A 102 20.45 -20.99 1.59
CA GLY A 102 21.50 -21.25 2.60
C GLY A 102 20.86 -21.73 3.88
N GLU A 103 21.65 -22.37 4.74
CA GLU A 103 21.20 -22.76 6.08
C GLU A 103 21.16 -21.50 6.97
N ILE A 104 19.99 -21.26 7.57
CA ILE A 104 19.77 -20.09 8.45
C ILE A 104 20.24 -20.45 9.85
N VAL A 105 21.21 -19.71 10.36
CA VAL A 105 21.73 -19.85 11.73
C VAL A 105 20.97 -18.96 12.71
N LYS A 106 20.61 -17.73 12.28
CA LYS A 106 19.86 -16.77 13.09
C LYS A 106 19.08 -15.83 12.18
N GLU A 107 17.88 -15.51 12.58
CA GLU A 107 17.02 -14.51 11.94
C GLU A 107 16.94 -13.24 12.77
N LEU A 108 17.04 -12.09 12.13
CA LEU A 108 16.95 -10.76 12.69
C LEU A 108 15.86 -9.98 11.94
N TYR A 109 15.33 -8.98 12.59
CA TYR A 109 14.45 -7.98 11.98
C TYR A 109 15.21 -6.67 11.79
N LEU A 110 15.00 -5.99 10.66
CA LEU A 110 15.50 -4.65 10.41
C LEU A 110 14.52 -3.87 9.56
N SER A 111 14.10 -2.69 10.02
CA SER A 111 13.29 -1.78 9.22
C SER A 111 13.77 -0.34 9.32
N VAL A 112 13.39 0.44 8.32
CA VAL A 112 13.61 1.90 8.23
C VAL A 112 12.31 2.54 7.78
N LEU A 113 11.88 3.56 8.46
CA LEU A 113 10.64 4.29 8.16
C LEU A 113 10.76 5.78 8.53
N VAL A 114 9.83 6.58 8.00
CA VAL A 114 9.67 7.97 8.43
C VAL A 114 8.76 8.01 9.65
N ASP A 115 9.32 8.37 10.81
CA ASP A 115 8.53 8.64 12.00
C ASP A 115 8.00 10.08 11.96
N ARG A 116 6.70 10.23 11.77
CA ARG A 116 6.05 11.54 11.70
C ARG A 116 5.94 12.22 13.07
N GLY A 117 5.96 11.45 14.15
CA GLY A 117 5.91 11.96 15.52
C GLY A 117 7.18 12.71 15.88
N THR A 118 8.32 12.08 15.63
CA THR A 118 9.66 12.66 15.88
C THR A 118 10.21 13.45 14.69
N LYS A 119 9.58 13.33 13.50
CA LYS A 119 10.04 13.93 12.23
C LYS A 119 11.44 13.48 11.83
N THR A 120 11.75 12.22 12.09
CA THR A 120 13.05 11.61 11.81
C THR A 120 12.91 10.35 10.98
N ILE A 121 14.02 9.91 10.37
CA ILE A 121 14.13 8.56 9.85
C ILE A 121 14.45 7.66 11.03
N THR A 122 13.64 6.63 11.24
CA THR A 122 13.76 5.73 12.37
C THR A 122 14.13 4.33 11.91
N TYR A 123 15.17 3.76 12.51
CA TYR A 123 15.52 2.35 12.38
C TYR A 123 14.89 1.57 13.51
N ILE A 124 14.33 0.41 13.20
CA ILE A 124 13.87 -0.56 14.18
C ILE A 124 14.56 -1.89 13.87
N ALA A 125 15.14 -2.51 14.91
CA ALA A 125 15.78 -3.81 14.77
C ALA A 125 15.44 -4.72 15.97
N SER A 126 15.39 -6.03 15.71
CA SER A 126 15.19 -7.04 16.74
C SER A 126 16.07 -8.26 16.50
N SER A 127 16.44 -8.94 17.57
CA SER A 127 17.07 -10.27 17.53
C SER A 127 16.11 -11.39 17.13
N GLU A 128 14.81 -11.09 17.09
CA GLU A 128 13.75 -11.96 16.65
C GLU A 128 13.31 -11.56 15.24
N GLY A 129 13.64 -12.39 14.24
CA GLY A 129 13.26 -12.23 12.84
C GLY A 129 12.43 -13.40 12.35
N GLY A 130 11.89 -13.29 11.10
CA GLY A 130 11.03 -14.31 10.52
C GLY A 130 9.64 -14.41 11.15
N VAL A 131 9.32 -13.53 12.08
CA VAL A 131 8.06 -13.46 12.84
C VAL A 131 7.38 -12.11 12.67
N GLU A 132 6.16 -11.97 13.19
CA GLU A 132 5.42 -10.70 13.21
C GLU A 132 6.02 -9.79 14.27
N ILE A 133 6.61 -8.67 13.83
CA ILE A 133 7.32 -7.75 14.75
C ILE A 133 6.38 -7.08 15.74
N GLU A 134 5.11 -6.91 15.38
CA GLU A 134 4.06 -6.37 16.25
C GLU A 134 3.81 -7.29 17.44
N GLN A 135 3.88 -8.60 17.24
CA GLN A 135 3.77 -9.59 18.32
C GLN A 135 4.99 -9.50 19.24
N VAL A 136 6.20 -9.40 18.70
CA VAL A 136 7.42 -9.22 19.47
C VAL A 136 7.35 -7.91 20.29
N ALA A 137 6.86 -6.83 19.70
CA ALA A 137 6.69 -5.55 20.37
C ALA A 137 5.67 -5.60 21.53
N ALA A 138 4.65 -6.45 21.41
CA ALA A 138 3.63 -6.62 22.45
C ALA A 138 4.08 -7.56 23.59
N GLU A 139 4.78 -8.66 23.25
CA GLU A 139 5.13 -9.72 24.21
C GLU A 139 6.50 -9.51 24.86
N THR A 140 7.48 -9.01 24.09
CA THR A 140 8.90 -8.85 24.48
C THR A 140 9.48 -7.52 23.99
N PRO A 141 8.92 -6.36 24.39
CA PRO A 141 9.31 -5.04 23.89
C PRO A 141 10.80 -4.70 24.14
N GLU A 142 11.45 -5.35 25.11
CA GLU A 142 12.88 -5.20 25.39
C GLU A 142 13.79 -5.72 24.27
N LEU A 143 13.27 -6.57 23.37
CA LEU A 143 13.99 -7.07 22.20
C LEU A 143 13.90 -6.12 21.00
N ILE A 144 13.07 -5.08 21.09
CA ILE A 144 12.93 -4.06 20.06
C ILE A 144 13.89 -2.91 20.35
N HIS A 145 14.80 -2.65 19.44
CA HIS A 145 15.72 -1.52 19.49
C HIS A 145 15.35 -0.50 18.43
N SER A 146 15.28 0.78 18.81
CA SER A 146 15.00 1.87 17.88
C SER A 146 16.12 2.92 17.88
N LEU A 147 16.33 3.56 16.75
CA LEU A 147 17.26 4.66 16.55
C LEU A 147 16.62 5.72 15.69
N ASN A 148 16.40 6.88 16.27
CA ASN A 148 16.02 8.07 15.52
C ASN A 148 17.28 8.73 14.94
N VAL A 149 17.32 8.87 13.64
CA VAL A 149 18.48 9.38 12.91
C VAL A 149 18.31 10.88 12.71
N ASP A 150 19.29 11.66 13.18
CA ASP A 150 19.36 13.09 12.86
C ASP A 150 19.55 13.27 11.35
N PHE A 151 18.76 14.15 10.75
CA PHE A 151 18.77 14.38 9.31
C PHE A 151 20.10 14.93 8.78
N VAL A 152 20.81 15.73 9.60
CA VAL A 152 22.09 16.35 9.22
C VAL A 152 23.23 15.36 9.35
N GLU A 153 23.24 14.59 10.45
CA GLU A 153 24.28 13.60 10.72
C GLU A 153 24.15 12.36 9.84
N GLY A 154 22.92 11.91 9.60
CA GLY A 154 22.64 10.64 8.93
C GLY A 154 23.10 9.42 9.75
N VAL A 155 23.02 8.23 9.14
CA VAL A 155 23.51 6.99 9.78
C VAL A 155 25.02 6.87 9.63
N GLN A 156 25.70 6.73 10.77
CA GLN A 156 27.15 6.53 10.85
C GLN A 156 27.48 5.08 11.22
N GLY A 157 28.66 4.61 10.86
CA GLY A 157 29.09 3.25 11.12
C GLY A 157 29.09 2.85 12.61
N TYR A 158 29.23 3.80 13.53
CA TYR A 158 29.16 3.51 14.96
C TYR A 158 27.72 3.20 15.42
N HIS A 159 26.70 3.85 14.84
CA HIS A 159 25.30 3.52 15.10
C HIS A 159 25.01 2.05 14.81
N GLY A 160 25.42 1.57 13.63
CA GLY A 160 25.19 0.19 13.23
C GLY A 160 25.98 -0.82 14.05
N ARG A 161 27.21 -0.48 14.49
CA ARG A 161 27.97 -1.36 15.39
C ARG A 161 27.31 -1.47 16.77
N ASP A 162 26.85 -0.36 17.33
CA ASP A 162 26.13 -0.35 18.62
C ASP A 162 24.86 -1.21 18.53
N PHE A 163 24.08 -1.04 17.47
CA PHE A 163 22.91 -1.90 17.21
C PHE A 163 23.31 -3.37 17.04
N GLY A 164 24.34 -3.65 16.25
CA GLY A 164 24.81 -5.01 16.04
C GLY A 164 25.17 -5.71 17.36
N PHE A 165 25.82 -5.03 18.28
CA PHE A 165 26.13 -5.60 19.60
C PHE A 165 24.90 -5.80 20.46
N LYS A 166 23.91 -4.89 20.43
CA LYS A 166 22.62 -5.06 21.12
C LYS A 166 21.86 -6.27 20.61
N LEU A 167 21.96 -6.58 19.31
CA LEU A 167 21.37 -7.78 18.69
C LEU A 167 22.18 -9.08 18.95
N GLY A 168 23.29 -8.99 19.71
CA GLY A 168 24.15 -10.11 20.03
C GLY A 168 25.03 -10.57 18.89
N LEU A 169 25.36 -9.70 17.94
CA LEU A 169 26.25 -10.00 16.81
C LEU A 169 27.72 -10.01 17.24
N THR A 170 28.53 -10.86 16.59
CA THR A 170 29.99 -10.82 16.72
C THR A 170 30.54 -9.51 16.12
N ALA A 171 31.79 -9.15 16.46
CA ALA A 171 32.41 -7.94 15.95
C ALA A 171 32.45 -7.87 14.40
N LYS A 172 32.68 -9.02 13.72
CA LYS A 172 32.62 -9.11 12.26
C LYS A 172 31.22 -8.82 11.73
N GLN A 173 30.21 -9.47 12.31
CA GLN A 173 28.81 -9.29 11.93
C GLN A 173 28.30 -7.89 12.24
N ALA A 174 28.68 -7.31 13.38
CA ALA A 174 28.35 -5.92 13.73
C ALA A 174 28.97 -4.92 12.72
N GLY A 175 30.16 -5.22 12.18
CA GLY A 175 30.74 -4.46 11.09
C GLY A 175 29.94 -4.56 9.77
N GLN A 176 29.47 -5.77 9.42
CA GLN A 176 28.60 -5.97 8.26
C GLN A 176 27.25 -5.26 8.44
N PHE A 177 26.64 -5.41 9.62
CA PHE A 177 25.37 -4.77 9.98
C PHE A 177 25.47 -3.24 9.88
N ALA A 178 26.60 -2.67 10.34
CA ALA A 178 26.85 -1.23 10.21
C ALA A 178 26.89 -0.78 8.73
N ASN A 179 27.54 -1.56 7.86
CA ASN A 179 27.56 -1.26 6.42
C ASN A 179 26.15 -1.38 5.80
N ILE A 180 25.37 -2.39 6.22
CA ILE A 180 23.97 -2.54 5.78
C ILE A 180 23.15 -1.31 6.19
N MET A 181 23.25 -0.85 7.44
CA MET A 181 22.51 0.33 7.89
C MET A 181 22.89 1.59 7.13
N VAL A 182 24.18 1.85 6.92
CA VAL A 182 24.66 3.03 6.16
C VAL A 182 24.17 2.99 4.71
N ASN A 183 24.28 1.84 4.05
CA ASN A 183 23.83 1.68 2.67
C ASN A 183 22.31 1.76 2.54
N LEU A 184 21.59 1.22 3.53
CA LEU A 184 20.13 1.28 3.59
C LEU A 184 19.64 2.74 3.78
N TYR A 185 20.35 3.55 4.56
CA TYR A 185 20.06 4.98 4.70
C TYR A 185 20.19 5.72 3.36
N ARG A 186 21.25 5.42 2.60
CA ARG A 186 21.46 5.99 1.28
C ARG A 186 20.34 5.55 0.32
N LEU A 187 20.04 4.26 0.25
CA LEU A 187 18.95 3.70 -0.55
C LEU A 187 17.62 4.38 -0.21
N PHE A 188 17.29 4.47 1.08
CA PHE A 188 16.05 5.05 1.59
C PHE A 188 15.87 6.49 1.11
N ASN A 189 16.90 7.33 1.27
CA ASN A 189 16.84 8.74 0.87
C ASN A 189 16.92 8.94 -0.65
N GLU A 190 17.85 8.26 -1.35
CA GLU A 190 18.07 8.46 -2.78
C GLU A 190 16.89 7.94 -3.63
N LYS A 191 16.13 6.97 -3.11
CA LYS A 191 14.96 6.39 -3.79
C LYS A 191 13.63 6.89 -3.25
N ASP A 192 13.64 7.87 -2.34
CA ASP A 192 12.42 8.39 -1.71
C ASP A 192 11.52 7.27 -1.17
N LEU A 193 12.09 6.37 -0.38
CA LEU A 193 11.33 5.30 0.24
C LEU A 193 10.60 5.80 1.49
N ALA A 194 9.40 5.30 1.74
CA ALA A 194 8.60 5.59 2.93
C ALA A 194 8.76 4.50 4.00
N LEU A 195 8.97 3.25 3.55
CA LEU A 195 9.21 2.08 4.38
C LEU A 195 10.18 1.14 3.70
N VAL A 196 11.11 0.60 4.47
CA VAL A 196 11.91 -0.58 4.13
C VAL A 196 11.83 -1.53 5.30
N GLU A 197 11.37 -2.75 5.06
CA GLU A 197 11.37 -3.84 6.03
C GLU A 197 12.15 -5.02 5.45
N ILE A 198 13.12 -5.51 6.21
CA ILE A 198 13.90 -6.70 5.91
C ILE A 198 13.57 -7.74 6.99
N ASN A 199 12.77 -8.75 6.63
CA ASN A 199 12.28 -9.74 7.58
C ASN A 199 12.18 -11.14 6.95
N PRO A 200 13.21 -12.00 7.13
CA PRO A 200 14.36 -11.79 8.01
C PRO A 200 15.59 -11.18 7.31
N LEU A 201 16.39 -10.46 8.09
CA LEU A 201 17.83 -10.29 7.85
C LEU A 201 18.53 -11.46 8.54
N ALA A 202 19.06 -12.41 7.79
CA ALA A 202 19.54 -13.66 8.33
C ALA A 202 21.07 -13.78 8.35
N ILE A 203 21.58 -14.46 9.37
CA ILE A 203 22.93 -14.98 9.39
C ILE A 203 22.87 -16.39 8.80
N LEU A 204 23.61 -16.64 7.71
CA LEU A 204 23.71 -17.94 7.10
C LEU A 204 24.92 -18.73 7.65
N ASP A 205 25.05 -19.99 7.24
CA ASP A 205 26.09 -20.91 7.66
C ASP A 205 27.53 -20.45 7.35
N ASP A 206 27.70 -19.55 6.37
CA ASP A 206 28.97 -18.87 6.10
C ASP A 206 29.32 -17.75 7.13
N GLY A 207 28.42 -17.50 8.08
CA GLY A 207 28.54 -16.52 9.14
C GLY A 207 28.29 -15.06 8.72
N ASN A 208 27.81 -14.82 7.49
CA ASN A 208 27.53 -13.48 6.97
C ASN A 208 26.03 -13.16 7.02
N LEU A 209 25.70 -11.84 6.97
CA LEU A 209 24.32 -11.36 6.95
C LEU A 209 23.81 -11.22 5.51
N TYR A 210 22.55 -11.66 5.31
CA TYR A 210 21.83 -11.58 4.04
C TYR A 210 20.39 -11.12 4.25
N ALA A 211 19.89 -10.22 3.43
CA ALA A 211 18.46 -9.89 3.38
C ALA A 211 17.72 -10.98 2.59
N LEU A 212 16.99 -11.85 3.31
CA LEU A 212 16.29 -12.98 2.70
C LEU A 212 14.91 -12.60 2.14
N ASP A 213 14.31 -11.53 2.68
CA ASP A 213 13.08 -10.92 2.20
C ASP A 213 13.19 -9.40 2.33
N GLY A 214 12.37 -8.68 1.57
CA GLY A 214 12.33 -7.22 1.62
C GLY A 214 10.97 -6.71 1.17
N LYS A 215 10.31 -5.94 2.05
CA LYS A 215 9.08 -5.21 1.76
C LYS A 215 9.39 -3.73 1.73
N PHE A 216 9.23 -3.14 0.57
CA PHE A 216 9.52 -1.73 0.33
C PHE A 216 8.26 -1.00 -0.08
N ASP A 217 8.18 0.25 0.37
CA ASP A 217 7.18 1.19 -0.09
C ASP A 217 7.86 2.54 -0.41
N SER A 218 7.55 3.10 -1.58
CA SER A 218 8.04 4.43 -1.99
C SER A 218 7.01 5.52 -1.72
N ASP A 219 7.49 6.74 -1.50
CA ASP A 219 6.65 7.91 -1.41
C ASP A 219 6.08 8.28 -2.79
N ASP A 220 4.77 8.16 -2.96
CA ASP A 220 4.09 8.47 -4.22
C ASP A 220 4.22 9.95 -4.61
N ASN A 221 4.41 10.84 -3.64
CA ASN A 221 4.68 12.26 -3.92
C ASN A 221 6.02 12.49 -4.62
N ALA A 222 6.94 11.54 -4.56
CA ALA A 222 8.22 11.57 -5.25
C ALA A 222 8.20 10.89 -6.64
N ALA A 223 7.10 10.29 -7.05
CA ALA A 223 6.98 9.52 -8.30
C ALA A 223 7.47 10.31 -9.54
N PHE A 224 7.24 11.63 -9.58
CA PHE A 224 7.65 12.49 -10.69
C PHE A 224 9.16 12.49 -10.95
N ARG A 225 10.00 12.25 -9.91
CA ARG A 225 11.46 12.18 -10.00
C ARG A 225 12.00 10.75 -9.95
N GLN A 226 11.21 9.76 -9.54
CA GLN A 226 11.59 8.34 -9.43
C GLN A 226 11.04 7.49 -10.57
N LYS A 227 11.24 7.92 -11.82
CA LYS A 227 10.67 7.26 -13.02
C LYS A 227 11.04 5.78 -13.13
N ALA A 228 12.25 5.39 -12.70
CA ALA A 228 12.69 4.00 -12.73
C ALA A 228 11.89 3.14 -11.73
N LEU A 229 11.56 3.67 -10.55
CA LEU A 229 10.71 2.97 -9.59
C LEU A 229 9.26 2.86 -10.09
N VAL A 230 8.73 3.94 -10.67
CA VAL A 230 7.38 3.94 -11.26
C VAL A 230 7.23 2.87 -12.35
N ALA A 231 8.29 2.63 -13.14
CA ALA A 231 8.31 1.56 -14.14
C ALA A 231 8.26 0.14 -13.55
N MET A 232 8.54 -0.01 -12.25
CA MET A 232 8.45 -1.30 -11.53
C MET A 232 7.05 -1.57 -10.97
N ARG A 233 6.10 -0.62 -11.07
CA ARG A 233 4.75 -0.75 -10.51
C ARG A 233 3.99 -1.91 -11.17
N ASP A 234 3.47 -2.81 -10.36
CA ASP A 234 2.58 -3.87 -10.79
C ASP A 234 1.13 -3.56 -10.39
N LYS A 235 0.38 -2.98 -11.33
CA LYS A 235 -1.03 -2.61 -11.11
C LYS A 235 -1.94 -3.81 -10.82
N THR A 236 -1.54 -5.03 -11.17
CA THR A 236 -2.34 -6.24 -10.89
C THR A 236 -2.37 -6.60 -9.40
N GLN A 237 -1.50 -5.98 -8.62
CA GLN A 237 -1.40 -6.15 -7.16
C GLN A 237 -2.13 -5.06 -6.38
N GLU A 238 -2.78 -4.12 -7.05
CA GLU A 238 -3.47 -2.98 -6.47
C GLU A 238 -4.99 -3.12 -6.67
N ASP A 239 -5.78 -2.36 -5.91
CA ASP A 239 -7.23 -2.27 -6.13
C ASP A 239 -7.51 -1.63 -7.50
N GLU A 240 -8.34 -2.29 -8.32
CA GLU A 240 -8.61 -1.87 -9.69
C GLU A 240 -9.29 -0.50 -9.75
N THR A 241 -10.15 -0.20 -8.77
CA THR A 241 -10.84 1.10 -8.66
C THR A 241 -9.86 2.21 -8.30
N GLU A 242 -8.94 1.94 -7.37
CA GLU A 242 -7.90 2.91 -6.98
C GLU A 242 -6.91 3.16 -8.12
N VAL A 243 -6.53 2.13 -8.87
CA VAL A 243 -5.71 2.28 -10.08
C VAL A 243 -6.41 3.16 -11.11
N THR A 244 -7.69 2.89 -11.40
CA THR A 244 -8.49 3.68 -12.34
C THR A 244 -8.63 5.13 -11.86
N ALA A 245 -8.90 5.35 -10.59
CA ALA A 245 -8.98 6.68 -10.00
C ALA A 245 -7.67 7.47 -10.13
N SER A 246 -6.54 6.81 -9.87
CA SER A 246 -5.21 7.40 -10.02
C SER A 246 -4.92 7.84 -11.47
N GLU A 247 -5.37 7.07 -12.47
CA GLU A 247 -5.24 7.44 -13.88
C GLU A 247 -6.09 8.65 -14.27
N LEU A 248 -7.17 8.90 -13.53
CA LEU A 248 -8.06 10.06 -13.70
C LEU A 248 -7.65 11.25 -12.82
N ASP A 249 -6.54 11.15 -12.11
CA ASP A 249 -6.05 12.17 -11.16
C ASP A 249 -7.09 12.46 -10.05
N ILE A 250 -7.77 11.40 -9.57
CA ILE A 250 -8.73 11.42 -8.47
C ILE A 250 -8.12 10.66 -7.29
N ASN A 251 -8.12 11.28 -6.10
CA ASN A 251 -7.73 10.58 -4.88
C ASN A 251 -8.89 9.71 -4.39
N TYR A 252 -8.74 8.41 -4.49
CA TYR A 252 -9.75 7.42 -4.11
C TYR A 252 -9.13 6.32 -3.25
N VAL A 253 -9.86 5.93 -2.20
CA VAL A 253 -9.53 4.74 -1.40
C VAL A 253 -10.80 3.95 -1.18
N THR A 254 -10.77 2.67 -1.52
CA THR A 254 -11.88 1.72 -1.31
C THR A 254 -12.05 1.41 0.18
N MET A 255 -13.29 1.38 0.66
CA MET A 255 -13.67 1.02 2.03
C MET A 255 -14.82 0.01 2.03
N ASP A 256 -15.13 -0.56 3.20
CA ASP A 256 -16.08 -1.68 3.31
C ASP A 256 -17.55 -1.26 3.49
N GLY A 257 -17.85 0.03 3.53
CA GLY A 257 -19.20 0.54 3.77
C GLY A 257 -20.14 0.52 2.55
N ASN A 258 -21.29 1.14 2.73
CA ASN A 258 -22.37 1.21 1.73
C ASN A 258 -22.79 2.65 1.35
N ILE A 259 -22.14 3.67 1.91
CA ILE A 259 -22.42 5.07 1.58
C ILE A 259 -21.23 5.64 0.81
N GLY A 260 -21.42 5.89 -0.49
CA GLY A 260 -20.44 6.53 -1.36
C GLY A 260 -20.25 8.00 -0.97
N CYS A 261 -18.99 8.45 -0.94
CA CYS A 261 -18.62 9.81 -0.56
C CYS A 261 -17.93 10.51 -1.72
N MET A 262 -18.33 11.77 -2.02
CA MET A 262 -17.62 12.64 -2.96
C MET A 262 -17.46 14.04 -2.35
N VAL A 263 -16.22 14.49 -2.24
CA VAL A 263 -15.89 15.79 -1.65
C VAL A 263 -14.80 16.51 -2.46
N ASN A 264 -14.56 17.78 -2.15
CA ASN A 264 -13.42 18.52 -2.65
C ASN A 264 -12.51 18.97 -1.49
N GLY A 265 -11.48 18.16 -1.25
CA GLY A 265 -10.49 18.38 -0.20
C GLY A 265 -10.42 17.26 0.82
N ALA A 266 -9.22 16.73 1.05
CA ALA A 266 -8.98 15.57 1.88
C ALA A 266 -9.47 15.71 3.33
N GLY A 267 -9.29 16.90 3.93
CA GLY A 267 -9.81 17.18 5.28
C GLY A 267 -11.33 17.13 5.35
N LEU A 268 -12.02 17.63 4.31
CA LEU A 268 -13.48 17.56 4.22
C LEU A 268 -13.95 16.11 4.01
N ALA A 269 -13.18 15.30 3.26
CA ALA A 269 -13.48 13.87 3.07
C ALA A 269 -13.43 13.13 4.41
N MET A 270 -12.37 13.28 5.18
CA MET A 270 -12.25 12.65 6.50
C MET A 270 -13.39 13.08 7.42
N ALA A 271 -13.67 14.38 7.54
CA ALA A 271 -14.78 14.89 8.35
C ALA A 271 -16.15 14.35 7.87
N THR A 272 -16.35 14.20 6.57
CA THR A 272 -17.59 13.65 6.00
C THR A 272 -17.78 12.19 6.40
N MET A 273 -16.73 11.38 6.30
CA MET A 273 -16.75 9.97 6.71
C MET A 273 -17.00 9.83 8.21
N ASP A 274 -16.34 10.65 9.04
CA ASP A 274 -16.55 10.63 10.50
C ASP A 274 -18.00 10.96 10.86
N VAL A 275 -18.59 11.98 10.23
CA VAL A 275 -19.98 12.38 10.53
C VAL A 275 -20.98 11.33 10.01
N ILE A 276 -20.71 10.62 8.90
CA ILE A 276 -21.51 9.47 8.46
C ILE A 276 -21.48 8.38 9.54
N LYS A 277 -20.28 8.00 10.03
CA LYS A 277 -20.13 7.01 11.11
C LYS A 277 -20.85 7.40 12.40
N LEU A 278 -20.72 8.66 12.83
CA LEU A 278 -21.42 9.20 14.00
C LEU A 278 -22.95 9.13 13.88
N ASN A 279 -23.49 9.13 12.65
CA ASN A 279 -24.93 8.97 12.38
C ASN A 279 -25.33 7.50 12.11
N GLY A 280 -24.42 6.54 12.31
CA GLY A 280 -24.67 5.10 12.19
C GLY A 280 -24.71 4.58 10.76
N GLY A 281 -23.98 5.25 9.84
CA GLY A 281 -23.72 4.77 8.49
C GLY A 281 -22.27 4.30 8.32
N GLU A 282 -21.96 3.64 7.22
CA GLU A 282 -20.62 3.13 6.90
C GLU A 282 -20.14 3.69 5.55
N PRO A 283 -19.05 4.50 5.52
CA PRO A 283 -18.48 5.01 4.27
C PRO A 283 -17.95 3.88 3.37
N ALA A 284 -18.31 3.93 2.09
CA ALA A 284 -17.85 2.97 1.08
C ALA A 284 -16.50 3.35 0.45
N ASN A 285 -16.12 4.61 0.54
CA ASN A 285 -14.89 5.14 -0.03
C ASN A 285 -14.47 6.47 0.59
N PHE A 286 -13.17 6.75 0.53
CA PHE A 286 -12.63 8.11 0.50
C PHE A 286 -12.60 8.57 -0.95
N LEU A 287 -13.05 9.79 -1.27
CA LEU A 287 -12.89 10.39 -2.59
C LEU A 287 -12.78 11.90 -2.50
N ASP A 288 -11.66 12.42 -2.99
CA ASP A 288 -11.40 13.86 -3.14
C ASP A 288 -11.20 14.22 -4.61
N VAL A 289 -12.14 15.00 -5.17
CA VAL A 289 -12.05 15.47 -6.57
C VAL A 289 -11.05 16.62 -6.73
N GLY A 290 -10.49 17.13 -5.64
CA GLY A 290 -9.51 18.21 -5.64
C GLY A 290 -10.08 19.60 -5.92
N GLY A 291 -9.25 20.62 -5.71
CA GLY A 291 -9.61 22.03 -5.92
C GLY A 291 -9.74 22.44 -7.40
N GLY A 292 -9.34 21.59 -8.34
CA GLY A 292 -9.45 21.78 -9.78
C GLY A 292 -10.57 20.95 -10.43
N ALA A 293 -11.56 20.49 -9.64
CA ALA A 293 -12.66 19.68 -10.14
C ALA A 293 -13.40 20.38 -11.30
N ASN A 294 -13.71 19.61 -12.32
CA ASN A 294 -14.51 20.04 -13.47
C ASN A 294 -15.65 19.02 -13.69
N LYS A 295 -16.57 19.35 -14.61
CA LYS A 295 -17.72 18.51 -14.92
C LYS A 295 -17.34 17.03 -15.24
N GLN A 296 -16.30 16.83 -16.05
CA GLN A 296 -15.87 15.47 -16.42
C GLN A 296 -15.34 14.70 -15.23
N ARG A 297 -14.55 15.32 -14.36
CA ARG A 297 -14.02 14.70 -13.15
C ARG A 297 -15.13 14.31 -12.19
N VAL A 298 -16.20 15.09 -12.08
CA VAL A 298 -17.39 14.75 -11.29
C VAL A 298 -18.10 13.52 -11.86
N ILE A 299 -18.25 13.42 -13.19
CA ILE A 299 -18.86 12.26 -13.85
C ILE A 299 -18.03 10.99 -13.56
N GLU A 300 -16.72 11.05 -13.73
CA GLU A 300 -15.84 9.91 -13.47
C GLU A 300 -15.84 9.51 -11.98
N ALA A 301 -15.90 10.49 -11.07
CA ALA A 301 -16.06 10.21 -9.63
C ALA A 301 -17.35 9.44 -9.32
N PHE A 302 -18.48 9.79 -9.93
CA PHE A 302 -19.73 9.01 -9.78
C PHE A 302 -19.59 7.60 -10.35
N LYS A 303 -18.95 7.43 -11.51
CA LYS A 303 -18.71 6.10 -12.09
C LYS A 303 -17.87 5.23 -11.16
N LEU A 304 -16.81 5.79 -10.56
CA LEU A 304 -15.96 5.09 -9.60
C LEU A 304 -16.74 4.65 -8.34
N ILE A 305 -17.56 5.55 -7.76
CA ILE A 305 -18.37 5.23 -6.60
C ILE A 305 -19.37 4.09 -6.93
N LEU A 306 -20.03 4.18 -8.08
CA LEU A 306 -21.05 3.22 -8.52
C LEU A 306 -20.49 1.94 -9.15
N SER A 307 -19.17 1.82 -9.31
CA SER A 307 -18.55 0.55 -9.69
C SER A 307 -18.63 -0.50 -8.58
N SER A 308 -18.87 -0.08 -7.34
CA SER A 308 -19.09 -0.98 -6.21
C SER A 308 -20.59 -1.29 -6.06
N ASP A 309 -20.94 -2.57 -6.17
CA ASP A 309 -22.31 -3.06 -5.93
C ASP A 309 -22.76 -2.90 -4.46
N LYS A 310 -21.84 -2.60 -3.54
CA LYS A 310 -22.14 -2.35 -2.12
C LYS A 310 -22.75 -0.98 -1.86
N VAL A 311 -22.64 -0.03 -2.82
CA VAL A 311 -23.09 1.35 -2.61
C VAL A 311 -24.62 1.44 -2.72
N GLU A 312 -25.24 1.81 -1.61
CA GLU A 312 -26.70 1.95 -1.45
C GLU A 312 -27.16 3.42 -1.36
N GLY A 313 -26.24 4.36 -1.20
CA GLY A 313 -26.50 5.79 -1.19
C GLY A 313 -25.23 6.61 -1.40
N ILE A 314 -25.36 7.84 -1.85
CA ILE A 314 -24.22 8.74 -2.12
C ILE A 314 -24.40 10.05 -1.36
N PHE A 315 -23.35 10.47 -0.65
CA PHE A 315 -23.25 11.79 -0.06
C PHE A 315 -22.20 12.64 -0.77
N VAL A 316 -22.66 13.67 -1.47
CA VAL A 316 -21.83 14.69 -2.11
C VAL A 316 -21.73 15.90 -1.17
N ASN A 317 -20.55 16.21 -0.70
CA ASN A 317 -20.31 17.31 0.23
C ASN A 317 -19.24 18.25 -0.32
N ILE A 318 -19.64 19.38 -0.88
CA ILE A 318 -18.78 20.34 -1.56
C ILE A 318 -18.72 21.66 -0.79
N PHE A 319 -17.50 22.13 -0.58
CA PHE A 319 -17.24 23.49 -0.14
C PHE A 319 -16.59 24.29 -1.28
N GLY A 320 -17.36 25.18 -1.88
CA GLY A 320 -16.95 26.00 -3.01
C GLY A 320 -16.03 27.14 -2.56
N GLY A 321 -14.73 26.90 -2.64
CA GLY A 321 -13.72 27.96 -2.60
C GLY A 321 -13.33 28.35 -4.04
N ILE A 322 -12.27 27.74 -4.57
CA ILE A 322 -11.86 27.86 -5.97
C ILE A 322 -12.86 27.13 -6.88
N VAL A 323 -13.34 25.96 -6.47
CA VAL A 323 -14.40 25.21 -7.16
C VAL A 323 -15.74 25.91 -6.95
N ARG A 324 -16.50 26.12 -8.03
CA ARG A 324 -17.81 26.77 -8.00
C ARG A 324 -18.93 25.74 -7.85
N CYS A 325 -19.88 26.02 -6.99
CA CYS A 325 -21.01 25.13 -6.71
C CYS A 325 -21.95 24.92 -7.91
N ASP A 326 -22.14 25.93 -8.77
CA ASP A 326 -22.92 25.83 -10.01
C ASP A 326 -22.31 24.81 -10.99
N MET A 327 -20.99 24.84 -11.20
CA MET A 327 -20.28 23.89 -12.06
C MET A 327 -20.35 22.47 -11.51
N ILE A 328 -20.24 22.29 -10.20
CA ILE A 328 -20.38 20.97 -9.56
C ILE A 328 -21.83 20.46 -9.72
N ALA A 329 -22.82 21.32 -9.53
CA ALA A 329 -24.22 20.97 -9.74
C ALA A 329 -24.50 20.47 -11.18
N GLU A 330 -23.95 21.17 -12.19
CA GLU A 330 -24.01 20.72 -13.59
C GLU A 330 -23.32 19.34 -13.78
N GLY A 331 -22.18 19.14 -13.13
CA GLY A 331 -21.47 17.86 -13.14
C GLY A 331 -22.29 16.72 -12.53
N ILE A 332 -22.90 16.96 -11.36
CA ILE A 332 -23.77 15.99 -10.68
C ILE A 332 -24.98 15.64 -11.58
N ILE A 333 -25.66 16.66 -12.13
CA ILE A 333 -26.80 16.47 -13.03
C ILE A 333 -26.40 15.65 -14.26
N ALA A 334 -25.26 15.94 -14.86
CA ALA A 334 -24.75 15.19 -16.00
C ALA A 334 -24.40 13.76 -15.62
N ALA A 335 -23.74 13.54 -14.49
CA ALA A 335 -23.37 12.21 -14.00
C ALA A 335 -24.59 11.35 -13.71
N VAL A 336 -25.58 11.90 -12.99
CA VAL A 336 -26.83 11.17 -12.67
C VAL A 336 -27.58 10.76 -13.96
N LYS A 337 -27.57 11.62 -15.00
CA LYS A 337 -28.18 11.30 -16.30
C LYS A 337 -27.39 10.25 -17.08
N GLU A 338 -26.07 10.40 -17.15
CA GLU A 338 -25.19 9.53 -17.96
C GLU A 338 -25.09 8.12 -17.37
N VAL A 339 -24.90 8.05 -16.06
CA VAL A 339 -24.68 6.78 -15.33
C VAL A 339 -25.99 6.09 -14.98
N GLY A 340 -27.12 6.82 -14.93
CA GLY A 340 -28.40 6.27 -14.55
C GLY A 340 -28.48 5.88 -13.08
N VAL A 341 -28.04 6.78 -12.19
CA VAL A 341 -27.95 6.55 -10.74
C VAL A 341 -29.32 6.13 -10.17
N LYS A 342 -29.37 4.98 -9.50
CA LYS A 342 -30.57 4.40 -8.91
C LYS A 342 -30.64 4.54 -7.39
N VAL A 343 -29.52 4.85 -6.76
CA VAL A 343 -29.42 5.04 -5.31
C VAL A 343 -29.72 6.49 -4.91
N PRO A 344 -30.18 6.76 -3.69
CA PRO A 344 -30.41 8.12 -3.21
C PRO A 344 -29.10 8.93 -3.21
N VAL A 345 -29.20 10.17 -3.71
CA VAL A 345 -28.06 11.12 -3.74
C VAL A 345 -28.40 12.31 -2.85
N VAL A 346 -27.64 12.47 -1.79
CA VAL A 346 -27.73 13.64 -0.89
C VAL A 346 -26.62 14.61 -1.25
N VAL A 347 -26.96 15.90 -1.40
CA VAL A 347 -26.00 16.93 -1.84
C VAL A 347 -26.01 18.10 -0.87
N ARG A 348 -24.85 18.40 -0.31
CA ARG A 348 -24.57 19.65 0.41
C ARG A 348 -23.61 20.49 -0.41
N LEU A 349 -24.05 21.71 -0.72
CA LEU A 349 -23.23 22.74 -1.37
C LEU A 349 -23.10 23.93 -0.45
N GLU A 350 -21.90 24.48 -0.34
CA GLU A 350 -21.60 25.71 0.38
C GLU A 350 -20.46 26.48 -0.29
N GLY A 351 -20.46 27.82 -0.19
CA GLY A 351 -19.40 28.68 -0.75
C GLY A 351 -19.81 29.35 -2.06
N THR A 352 -18.84 29.50 -2.98
CA THR A 352 -18.99 30.26 -4.22
C THR A 352 -20.11 29.73 -5.12
N ASN A 353 -21.06 30.59 -5.52
CA ASN A 353 -22.22 30.27 -6.37
C ASN A 353 -23.14 29.20 -5.80
N VAL A 354 -23.27 29.15 -4.47
CA VAL A 354 -24.08 28.11 -3.79
C VAL A 354 -25.56 28.20 -4.16
N GLU A 355 -26.14 29.38 -4.23
CA GLU A 355 -27.57 29.57 -4.57
C GLU A 355 -27.87 29.15 -6.00
N GLU A 356 -27.01 29.48 -6.95
CA GLU A 356 -27.11 29.05 -8.34
C GLU A 356 -27.00 27.54 -8.44
N GLY A 357 -26.03 26.93 -7.75
CA GLY A 357 -25.87 25.46 -7.71
C GLY A 357 -27.08 24.76 -7.12
N LYS A 358 -27.62 25.23 -5.99
CA LYS A 358 -28.86 24.69 -5.39
C LYS A 358 -30.05 24.85 -6.31
N GLN A 359 -30.14 25.96 -7.04
CA GLN A 359 -31.24 26.21 -7.99
C GLN A 359 -31.16 25.22 -9.17
N LEU A 360 -29.96 25.01 -9.74
CA LEU A 360 -29.74 24.03 -10.82
C LEU A 360 -30.15 22.62 -10.40
N LEU A 361 -29.81 22.19 -9.18
CA LEU A 361 -30.20 20.89 -8.66
C LEU A 361 -31.72 20.75 -8.52
N ARG A 362 -32.42 21.79 -7.99
CA ARG A 362 -33.89 21.82 -7.88
C ARG A 362 -34.56 21.72 -9.26
N ASP A 363 -34.09 22.54 -10.22
CA ASP A 363 -34.70 22.65 -11.55
C ASP A 363 -34.42 21.42 -12.43
N SER A 364 -33.44 20.58 -12.04
CA SER A 364 -33.11 19.35 -12.77
C SER A 364 -34.22 18.29 -12.79
N GLY A 365 -35.17 18.37 -11.84
CA GLY A 365 -36.23 17.40 -11.65
C GLY A 365 -35.75 16.02 -11.19
N MET A 366 -34.49 15.89 -10.76
CA MET A 366 -33.92 14.63 -10.27
C MET A 366 -34.22 14.41 -8.79
N ALA A 367 -34.23 13.15 -8.37
CA ALA A 367 -34.42 12.76 -6.97
C ALA A 367 -33.15 13.02 -6.14
N ILE A 368 -32.69 14.28 -6.11
CA ILE A 368 -31.55 14.73 -5.32
C ILE A 368 -32.07 15.35 -4.02
N ILE A 369 -31.53 14.90 -2.90
CA ILE A 369 -31.91 15.34 -1.56
C ILE A 369 -30.96 16.45 -1.13
N PRO A 370 -31.40 17.72 -1.00
CA PRO A 370 -30.56 18.80 -0.54
C PRO A 370 -30.28 18.71 0.96
N ALA A 371 -29.06 19.07 1.36
CA ALA A 371 -28.68 19.18 2.77
C ALA A 371 -28.16 20.57 3.10
N ASP A 372 -28.47 21.04 4.33
CA ASP A 372 -28.13 22.38 4.79
C ASP A 372 -26.70 22.46 5.35
N ASN A 373 -26.25 21.39 5.99
CA ASN A 373 -24.91 21.28 6.54
C ASN A 373 -24.43 19.81 6.53
N ILE A 374 -23.18 19.57 6.91
CA ILE A 374 -22.56 18.25 6.86
C ILE A 374 -23.30 17.20 7.71
N ASN A 375 -23.76 17.58 8.92
CA ASN A 375 -24.47 16.66 9.80
C ASN A 375 -25.90 16.35 9.28
N ASP A 376 -26.60 17.33 8.73
CA ASP A 376 -27.89 17.14 8.07
C ASP A 376 -27.74 16.22 6.85
N GLY A 377 -26.68 16.39 6.05
CA GLY A 377 -26.40 15.55 4.91
C GLY A 377 -26.12 14.11 5.29
N ALA A 378 -25.30 13.89 6.32
CA ALA A 378 -25.02 12.55 6.82
C ALA A 378 -26.26 11.84 7.38
N LYS A 379 -27.10 12.54 8.14
CA LYS A 379 -28.39 12.00 8.61
C LYS A 379 -29.29 11.60 7.45
N LYS A 380 -29.47 12.48 6.48
CA LYS A 380 -30.34 12.25 5.33
C LYS A 380 -29.88 11.07 4.49
N VAL A 381 -28.57 10.90 4.23
CA VAL A 381 -28.09 9.75 3.45
C VAL A 381 -28.24 8.45 4.21
N VAL A 382 -27.94 8.43 5.52
CA VAL A 382 -28.13 7.23 6.36
C VAL A 382 -29.61 6.83 6.44
N GLU A 383 -30.52 7.80 6.62
CA GLU A 383 -31.97 7.55 6.62
C GLU A 383 -32.47 7.08 5.25
N ALA A 384 -31.98 7.67 4.15
CA ALA A 384 -32.37 7.28 2.80
C ALA A 384 -31.92 5.85 2.47
N VAL A 385 -30.73 5.43 2.87
CA VAL A 385 -30.25 4.06 2.71
C VAL A 385 -31.10 3.09 3.54
N LYS A 386 -31.39 3.39 4.81
CA LYS A 386 -32.24 2.55 5.67
C LYS A 386 -33.68 2.40 5.15
N ASN A 387 -34.19 3.40 4.45
CA ASN A 387 -35.55 3.36 3.90
C ASN A 387 -35.61 2.68 2.52
N ALA A 388 -34.46 2.49 1.84
CA ALA A 388 -34.38 1.82 0.55
C ALA A 388 -34.12 0.30 0.67
N ALA A 389 -33.59 -0.14 1.84
CA ALA A 389 -33.40 -1.54 2.21
C ALA A 389 -34.70 -2.17 2.71
#